data_20314a0501428c452746d9062df7ad64
#
_entry.id   20314a0501428c452746d9062df7ad64
#
_cell.length_a   1.000
_cell.length_b   1.000
_cell.length_c   1.000
_cell.angle_alpha   90.00
_cell.angle_beta   90.00
_cell.angle_gamma   90.00
#
_symmetry.space_group_name_H-M   'P 1'
#
loop_
_entity.id
_entity.type
_entity.pdbx_description
1 polymer ?
#
loop_
_entity_poly.entity_id
_entity_poly.type
_entity_poly.pdbx_seq_one_letter_code
_entity_poly.pdbx_strand_id
1 'polypeptide(L)'
;MQSVYLTWMISALALGVILLPVFKPPWAKLSLPPFVDFFRRYWVHILIVFAIYNAKDVLDQVDRLLMASTGLDMTPYIWAIEGNLVLWVQETFEADWLTSALTHFYVAGFMFICYVSVFYFAYFDDRWLADRVTLSIAWVYILAVPFYLFFNVRVTGDTIPGMETLAYSLTPEIADWFRRIDPFTNGMPSLHIGIPFAVWLCLTRFDDDRRWNRYRYTVFAYTLLTAFTIIYLGIHWFVDIIGGMLIAGAAVSMADRTSNGWWKFFDERTMNARIVTVLTRPGQAWAWLRSRLGRAFQQYRSPTSRETGHMAVIILVVVAAVITW
;
A
#
# COMPACT_ATOMS: atom_id res chain seq x y z
N MET A 1 -6.55 19.34 -12.55
CA MET A 1 -6.52 18.00 -11.92
C MET A 1 -5.12 17.42 -11.76
N GLN A 2 -4.35 17.26 -12.83
CA GLN A 2 -2.93 16.85 -12.72
C GLN A 2 -2.10 17.82 -11.85
N SER A 3 -2.49 19.09 -11.78
CA SER A 3 -1.79 20.10 -10.97
C SER A 3 -1.87 19.84 -9.46
N VAL A 4 -3.02 19.47 -8.92
CA VAL A 4 -3.21 19.25 -7.48
C VAL A 4 -2.40 18.04 -7.00
N TYR A 5 -2.52 16.91 -7.68
CA TYR A 5 -1.74 15.71 -7.38
C TYR A 5 -0.23 15.98 -7.46
N LEU A 6 0.19 16.63 -8.55
CA LEU A 6 1.60 16.97 -8.75
C LEU A 6 2.12 17.91 -7.65
N THR A 7 1.31 18.85 -7.20
CA THR A 7 1.66 19.75 -6.09
C THR A 7 1.90 18.96 -4.80
N TRP A 8 1.01 18.05 -4.43
CA TRP A 8 1.19 17.23 -3.23
C TRP A 8 2.40 16.30 -3.35
N MET A 9 2.59 15.67 -4.50
CA MET A 9 3.73 14.79 -4.75
C MET A 9 5.06 15.55 -4.68
N ILE A 10 5.16 16.70 -5.33
CA ILE A 10 6.36 17.55 -5.28
C ILE A 10 6.60 18.04 -3.85
N SER A 11 5.54 18.46 -3.14
CA SER A 11 5.65 18.90 -1.75
C SER A 11 6.15 17.78 -0.84
N ALA A 12 5.63 16.56 -1.00
CA ALA A 12 6.07 15.39 -0.23
C ALA A 12 7.55 15.04 -0.51
N LEU A 13 7.95 15.05 -1.78
CA LEU A 13 9.34 14.78 -2.17
C LEU A 13 10.30 15.91 -1.70
N ALA A 14 9.90 17.18 -1.86
CA ALA A 14 10.68 18.31 -1.40
C ALA A 14 10.85 18.27 0.13
N LEU A 15 9.77 17.98 0.87
CA LEU A 15 9.84 17.79 2.32
C LEU A 15 10.78 16.63 2.67
N GLY A 16 10.75 15.53 1.89
CA GLY A 16 11.68 14.41 2.04
C GLY A 16 13.14 14.85 1.92
N VAL A 17 13.47 15.66 0.92
CA VAL A 17 14.82 16.20 0.75
C VAL A 17 15.20 17.15 1.88
N ILE A 18 14.30 18.05 2.28
CA ILE A 18 14.52 19.02 3.38
C ILE A 18 14.77 18.28 4.71
N LEU A 19 14.03 17.22 5.00
CA LEU A 19 14.13 16.47 6.24
C LEU A 19 15.24 15.40 6.24
N LEU A 20 15.91 15.18 5.11
CA LEU A 20 16.98 14.19 4.98
C LEU A 20 18.11 14.38 6.02
N PRO A 21 18.56 15.60 6.35
CA PRO A 21 19.54 15.81 7.42
C PRO A 21 19.04 15.41 8.81
N VAL A 22 17.73 15.51 9.05
CA VAL A 22 17.11 15.19 10.35
C VAL A 22 17.03 13.68 10.56
N PHE A 23 16.73 12.94 9.50
CA PHE A 23 16.50 11.49 9.55
C PHE A 23 17.71 10.66 9.18
N LYS A 24 18.79 11.27 8.70
CA LYS A 24 20.02 10.54 8.36
C LYS A 24 20.53 9.69 9.54
N PRO A 25 21.06 8.49 9.31
CA PRO A 25 21.79 7.76 10.32
C PRO A 25 22.93 8.60 10.94
N PRO A 26 23.24 8.44 12.24
CA PRO A 26 24.19 9.32 12.95
C PRO A 26 25.57 9.46 12.30
N TRP A 27 26.06 8.39 11.70
CA TRP A 27 27.38 8.35 11.05
C TRP A 27 27.35 8.68 9.56
N ALA A 28 26.18 8.76 8.94
CA ALA A 28 26.06 8.96 7.51
C ALA A 28 26.42 10.42 7.14
N LYS A 29 27.20 10.54 6.07
CA LYS A 29 27.46 11.84 5.44
C LYS A 29 26.42 12.09 4.35
N LEU A 30 25.99 13.34 4.23
CA LEU A 30 25.19 13.76 3.09
C LEU A 30 26.12 13.92 1.89
N SER A 31 26.06 12.99 0.98
CA SER A 31 26.79 13.04 -0.30
C SER A 31 25.82 12.53 -1.39
N LEU A 32 25.88 13.14 -2.56
CA LEU A 32 25.10 12.63 -3.68
C LEU A 32 25.68 11.27 -4.09
N PRO A 33 24.92 10.18 -3.97
CA PRO A 33 25.38 8.90 -4.50
C PRO A 33 25.53 9.02 -6.02
N PRO A 34 26.47 8.29 -6.63
CA PRO A 34 26.56 8.22 -8.07
C PRO A 34 25.21 7.80 -8.64
N PHE A 35 24.60 8.65 -9.46
CA PHE A 35 23.23 8.49 -9.97
C PHE A 35 23.03 7.11 -10.64
N VAL A 36 24.00 6.69 -11.43
CA VAL A 36 23.96 5.40 -12.14
C VAL A 36 23.96 4.23 -11.16
N ASP A 37 24.81 4.27 -10.12
CA ASP A 37 24.89 3.21 -9.12
C ASP A 37 23.65 3.14 -8.26
N PHE A 38 23.05 4.28 -7.93
CA PHE A 38 21.79 4.33 -7.20
C PHE A 38 20.67 3.63 -7.99
N PHE A 39 20.44 4.01 -9.25
CA PHE A 39 19.42 3.38 -10.09
C PHE A 39 19.71 1.91 -10.34
N ARG A 40 20.95 1.55 -10.59
CA ARG A 40 21.36 0.16 -10.79
C ARG A 40 21.04 -0.74 -9.61
N ARG A 41 21.17 -0.23 -8.38
CA ARG A 41 20.88 -1.00 -7.15
C ARG A 41 19.42 -1.03 -6.76
N TYR A 42 18.69 0.05 -7.01
CA TYR A 42 17.35 0.27 -6.44
C TYR A 42 16.22 0.39 -7.48
N TRP A 43 16.49 0.16 -8.77
CA TRP A 43 15.48 0.27 -9.81
C TRP A 43 14.27 -0.66 -9.59
N VAL A 44 14.47 -1.86 -9.03
CA VAL A 44 13.37 -2.79 -8.73
C VAL A 44 12.46 -2.24 -7.64
N HIS A 45 13.02 -1.58 -6.62
CA HIS A 45 12.24 -0.93 -5.56
C HIS A 45 11.36 0.18 -6.14
N ILE A 46 11.93 1.01 -6.99
CA ILE A 46 11.21 2.08 -7.70
C ILE A 46 10.11 1.48 -8.58
N LEU A 47 10.43 0.43 -9.33
CA LEU A 47 9.48 -0.27 -10.19
C LEU A 47 8.31 -0.87 -9.40
N ILE A 48 8.57 -1.49 -8.25
CA ILE A 48 7.52 -2.07 -7.39
C ILE A 48 6.58 -0.96 -6.91
N VAL A 49 7.10 0.15 -6.38
CA VAL A 49 6.30 1.28 -5.90
C VAL A 49 5.44 1.84 -7.05
N PHE A 50 6.03 1.99 -8.23
CA PHE A 50 5.32 2.46 -9.42
C PHE A 50 4.24 1.47 -9.90
N ALA A 51 4.56 0.16 -9.90
CA ALA A 51 3.61 -0.88 -10.30
C ALA A 51 2.40 -0.96 -9.35
N ILE A 52 2.63 -0.82 -8.05
CA ILE A 52 1.56 -0.79 -7.04
C ILE A 52 0.61 0.38 -7.30
N TYR A 53 1.15 1.57 -7.56
CA TYR A 53 0.34 2.75 -7.86
C TYR A 53 -0.56 2.53 -9.09
N ASN A 54 -0.02 1.97 -10.17
CA ASN A 54 -0.82 1.69 -11.37
C ASN A 54 -1.82 0.53 -11.16
N ALA A 55 -1.44 -0.47 -10.37
CA ALA A 55 -2.33 -1.59 -10.05
C ALA A 55 -3.56 -1.14 -9.23
N LYS A 56 -3.40 -0.10 -8.39
CA LYS A 56 -4.51 0.47 -7.62
C LYS A 56 -5.61 1.01 -8.53
N ASP A 57 -5.26 1.77 -9.57
CA ASP A 57 -6.24 2.32 -10.51
C ASP A 57 -7.08 1.22 -11.19
N VAL A 58 -6.43 0.12 -11.56
CA VAL A 58 -7.13 -1.04 -12.14
C VAL A 58 -8.03 -1.70 -11.12
N LEU A 59 -7.55 -1.87 -9.88
CA LEU A 59 -8.32 -2.44 -8.80
C LEU A 59 -9.58 -1.63 -8.49
N ASP A 60 -9.46 -0.30 -8.41
CA ASP A 60 -10.57 0.60 -8.14
C ASP A 60 -11.64 0.58 -9.27
N GLN A 61 -11.23 0.32 -10.50
CA GLN A 61 -12.17 0.12 -11.62
C GLN A 61 -12.91 -1.22 -11.51
N VAL A 62 -12.21 -2.29 -11.17
CA VAL A 62 -12.80 -3.63 -10.97
C VAL A 62 -13.76 -3.62 -9.80
N ASP A 63 -13.38 -2.99 -8.68
CA ASP A 63 -14.23 -2.83 -7.50
C ASP A 63 -15.56 -2.14 -7.83
N ARG A 64 -15.51 -1.00 -8.52
CA ARG A 64 -16.72 -0.28 -8.94
C ARG A 64 -17.63 -1.13 -9.82
N LEU A 65 -17.07 -1.93 -10.72
CA LEU A 65 -17.83 -2.84 -11.58
C LEU A 65 -18.48 -3.97 -10.76
N LEU A 66 -17.73 -4.59 -9.86
CA LEU A 66 -18.23 -5.66 -8.99
C LEU A 66 -19.33 -5.15 -8.08
N MET A 67 -19.14 -4.00 -7.45
CA MET A 67 -20.13 -3.43 -6.54
C MET A 67 -21.43 -3.06 -7.26
N ALA A 68 -21.32 -2.46 -8.45
CA ALA A 68 -22.48 -2.12 -9.28
C ALA A 68 -23.30 -3.35 -9.68
N SER A 69 -22.66 -4.50 -9.83
CA SER A 69 -23.28 -5.73 -10.32
C SER A 69 -23.74 -6.68 -9.20
N THR A 70 -23.01 -6.76 -8.09
CA THR A 70 -23.31 -7.70 -6.98
C THR A 70 -24.14 -7.06 -5.87
N GLY A 71 -24.09 -5.73 -5.74
CA GLY A 71 -24.71 -5.00 -4.62
C GLY A 71 -24.12 -5.37 -3.25
N LEU A 72 -22.89 -5.92 -3.24
CA LEU A 72 -22.23 -6.38 -2.03
C LEU A 72 -21.82 -5.16 -1.19
N ASP A 73 -22.44 -4.96 -0.04
CA ASP A 73 -22.18 -3.84 0.86
C ASP A 73 -22.17 -4.32 2.31
N MET A 74 -20.99 -4.27 2.94
CA MET A 74 -20.80 -4.66 4.35
C MET A 74 -20.96 -3.51 5.33
N THR A 75 -21.19 -2.31 4.84
CA THR A 75 -21.33 -1.08 5.64
C THR A 75 -22.37 -1.19 6.75
N PRO A 76 -23.58 -1.76 6.52
CA PRO A 76 -24.58 -1.89 7.58
C PRO A 76 -24.11 -2.71 8.78
N TYR A 77 -23.28 -3.72 8.54
CA TYR A 77 -22.72 -4.55 9.62
C TYR A 77 -21.67 -3.79 10.44
N ILE A 78 -20.83 -3.01 9.76
CA ILE A 78 -19.83 -2.18 10.44
C ILE A 78 -20.53 -1.08 11.25
N TRP A 79 -21.51 -0.42 10.67
CA TRP A 79 -22.30 0.59 11.38
C TRP A 79 -23.04 0.01 12.59
N ALA A 80 -23.57 -1.20 12.49
CA ALA A 80 -24.21 -1.86 13.64
C ALA A 80 -23.24 -2.11 14.81
N ILE A 81 -21.94 -2.26 14.54
CA ILE A 81 -20.89 -2.45 15.55
C ILE A 81 -20.45 -1.11 16.15
N GLU A 82 -20.16 -0.10 15.30
CA GLU A 82 -19.54 1.17 15.72
C GLU A 82 -20.58 2.26 16.08
N GLY A 83 -21.77 2.18 15.53
CA GLY A 83 -22.77 3.22 15.69
C GLY A 83 -22.30 4.57 15.13
N ASN A 84 -22.57 5.64 15.85
CA ASN A 84 -22.24 7.01 15.47
C ASN A 84 -20.99 7.56 16.19
N LEU A 85 -20.10 6.68 16.65
CA LEU A 85 -18.91 7.10 17.40
C LEU A 85 -18.02 8.07 16.59
N VAL A 86 -17.86 7.79 15.29
CA VAL A 86 -17.05 8.62 14.39
C VAL A 86 -17.68 10.00 14.14
N LEU A 87 -19.02 10.10 14.11
CA LEU A 87 -19.75 11.37 14.01
C LEU A 87 -19.44 12.28 15.19
N TRP A 88 -19.43 11.73 16.40
CA TRP A 88 -19.10 12.50 17.61
C TRP A 88 -17.69 13.12 17.53
N VAL A 89 -16.71 12.40 16.95
CA VAL A 89 -15.35 12.94 16.73
C VAL A 89 -15.40 14.13 15.77
N GLN A 90 -16.13 14.00 14.66
CA GLN A 90 -16.23 15.07 13.67
C GLN A 90 -16.88 16.31 14.28
N GLU A 91 -18.08 16.18 14.88
CA GLU A 91 -18.83 17.28 15.51
C GLU A 91 -18.02 17.99 16.62
N THR A 92 -17.20 17.23 17.37
CA THR A 92 -16.40 17.81 18.48
C THR A 92 -15.26 18.67 17.98
N PHE A 93 -14.65 18.31 16.86
CA PHE A 93 -13.40 18.95 16.39
C PHE A 93 -13.58 19.74 15.10
N GLU A 94 -14.77 19.81 14.52
CA GLU A 94 -15.01 20.47 13.25
C GLU A 94 -14.58 21.93 13.25
N ALA A 95 -13.63 22.24 12.35
CA ALA A 95 -13.12 23.58 12.12
C ALA A 95 -12.47 23.67 10.73
N ASP A 96 -12.74 24.74 9.99
CA ASP A 96 -12.26 24.91 8.60
C ASP A 96 -10.74 24.79 8.47
N TRP A 97 -10.00 25.44 9.39
CA TRP A 97 -8.54 25.40 9.39
C TRP A 97 -8.01 23.99 9.65
N LEU A 98 -8.67 23.21 10.52
CA LEU A 98 -8.28 21.85 10.85
C LEU A 98 -8.59 20.92 9.68
N THR A 99 -9.75 21.07 9.05
CA THR A 99 -10.14 20.33 7.85
C THR A 99 -9.14 20.55 6.72
N SER A 100 -8.77 21.81 6.45
CA SER A 100 -7.76 22.12 5.45
C SER A 100 -6.40 21.51 5.78
N ALA A 101 -5.92 21.70 7.00
CA ALA A 101 -4.62 21.17 7.43
C ALA A 101 -4.56 19.64 7.36
N LEU A 102 -5.59 18.96 7.88
CA LEU A 102 -5.64 17.51 7.92
C LEU A 102 -5.86 16.89 6.54
N THR A 103 -6.59 17.55 5.62
CA THR A 103 -6.71 17.08 4.24
C THR A 103 -5.36 17.10 3.51
N HIS A 104 -4.61 18.18 3.63
CA HIS A 104 -3.26 18.23 3.05
C HIS A 104 -2.30 17.25 3.73
N PHE A 105 -2.39 17.09 5.05
CA PHE A 105 -1.63 16.11 5.80
C PHE A 105 -1.95 14.67 5.36
N TYR A 106 -3.22 14.36 5.17
CA TYR A 106 -3.69 13.05 4.73
C TYR A 106 -3.05 12.64 3.40
N VAL A 107 -3.09 13.51 2.40
CA VAL A 107 -2.58 13.20 1.06
C VAL A 107 -1.06 13.32 0.98
N ALA A 108 -0.51 14.49 1.32
CA ALA A 108 0.93 14.74 1.17
C ALA A 108 1.76 13.89 2.15
N GLY A 109 1.25 13.68 3.37
CA GLY A 109 1.90 12.83 4.37
C GLY A 109 1.91 11.36 3.95
N PHE A 110 0.82 10.86 3.37
CA PHE A 110 0.77 9.49 2.84
C PHE A 110 1.77 9.29 1.70
N MET A 111 1.81 10.23 0.75
CA MET A 111 2.80 10.21 -0.32
C MET A 111 4.23 10.26 0.24
N PHE A 112 4.47 11.10 1.26
CA PHE A 112 5.76 11.16 1.94
C PHE A 112 6.15 9.77 2.48
N ILE A 113 5.28 9.12 3.25
CA ILE A 113 5.60 7.79 3.80
C ILE A 113 5.83 6.77 2.69
N CYS A 114 4.99 6.71 1.66
CA CYS A 114 5.09 5.72 0.59
C CYS A 114 6.39 5.85 -0.23
N TYR A 115 6.76 7.08 -0.60
CA TYR A 115 7.90 7.29 -1.50
C TYR A 115 9.19 7.58 -0.74
N VAL A 116 9.12 8.42 0.28
CA VAL A 116 10.33 8.91 0.96
C VAL A 116 10.92 7.84 1.89
N SER A 117 10.12 6.92 2.46
CA SER A 117 10.67 5.83 3.27
C SER A 117 11.64 4.97 2.48
N VAL A 118 11.21 4.49 1.32
CA VAL A 118 12.07 3.66 0.46
C VAL A 118 13.26 4.46 -0.05
N PHE A 119 13.04 5.74 -0.41
CA PHE A 119 14.11 6.63 -0.86
C PHE A 119 15.19 6.82 0.22
N TYR A 120 14.81 7.03 1.48
CA TYR A 120 15.79 7.22 2.57
C TYR A 120 16.67 5.99 2.76
N PHE A 121 16.07 4.79 2.83
CA PHE A 121 16.86 3.57 3.00
C PHE A 121 17.77 3.32 1.79
N ALA A 122 17.28 3.59 0.59
CA ALA A 122 18.08 3.49 -0.63
C ALA A 122 19.20 4.53 -0.69
N TYR A 123 18.92 5.78 -0.32
CA TYR A 123 19.88 6.88 -0.34
C TYR A 123 21.09 6.63 0.59
N PHE A 124 20.81 6.08 1.78
CA PHE A 124 21.87 5.73 2.75
C PHE A 124 22.40 4.29 2.59
N ASP A 125 22.07 3.63 1.50
CA ASP A 125 22.47 2.26 1.15
C ASP A 125 22.12 1.22 2.23
N ASP A 126 21.02 1.45 2.94
CA ASP A 126 20.46 0.48 3.87
C ASP A 126 19.57 -0.51 3.12
N ARG A 127 20.23 -1.39 2.36
CA ARG A 127 19.59 -2.38 1.49
C ARG A 127 18.65 -3.31 2.28
N TRP A 128 19.03 -3.65 3.50
CA TRP A 128 18.26 -4.54 4.37
C TRP A 128 16.86 -4.00 4.67
N LEU A 129 16.78 -2.71 5.04
CA LEU A 129 15.51 -2.03 5.28
C LEU A 129 14.79 -1.69 3.98
N ALA A 130 15.48 -1.22 2.96
CA ALA A 130 14.88 -0.93 1.66
C ALA A 130 14.14 -2.14 1.08
N ASP A 131 14.78 -3.32 1.12
CA ASP A 131 14.22 -4.57 0.62
C ASP A 131 12.93 -4.96 1.36
N ARG A 132 12.93 -4.87 2.69
CA ARG A 132 11.79 -5.28 3.54
C ARG A 132 10.66 -4.30 3.51
N VAL A 133 10.95 -3.01 3.56
CA VAL A 133 9.92 -1.96 3.50
C VAL A 133 9.21 -1.97 2.15
N THR A 134 9.96 -2.07 1.05
CA THR A 134 9.35 -2.15 -0.29
C THR A 134 8.43 -3.35 -0.44
N LEU A 135 8.88 -4.54 0.01
CA LEU A 135 8.03 -5.73 -0.03
C LEU A 135 6.86 -5.65 0.94
N SER A 136 7.03 -5.03 2.11
CA SER A 136 5.93 -4.85 3.05
C SER A 136 4.83 -3.97 2.46
N ILE A 137 5.19 -2.87 1.80
CA ILE A 137 4.23 -2.02 1.08
C ILE A 137 3.51 -2.84 0.00
N ALA A 138 4.25 -3.62 -0.79
CA ALA A 138 3.65 -4.49 -1.80
C ALA A 138 2.67 -5.51 -1.21
N TRP A 139 3.05 -6.17 -0.11
CA TRP A 139 2.20 -7.14 0.56
C TRP A 139 0.97 -6.50 1.22
N VAL A 140 1.07 -5.27 1.75
CA VAL A 140 -0.12 -4.54 2.25
C VAL A 140 -1.15 -4.39 1.15
N TYR A 141 -0.75 -3.94 -0.03
CA TYR A 141 -1.68 -3.83 -1.17
C TYR A 141 -2.23 -5.19 -1.60
N ILE A 142 -1.37 -6.21 -1.76
CA ILE A 142 -1.81 -7.55 -2.19
C ILE A 142 -2.83 -8.14 -1.20
N LEU A 143 -2.60 -7.99 0.10
CA LEU A 143 -3.50 -8.51 1.13
C LEU A 143 -4.80 -7.69 1.26
N ALA A 144 -4.80 -6.41 0.86
CA ALA A 144 -5.99 -5.59 0.85
C ALA A 144 -6.94 -5.91 -0.32
N VAL A 145 -6.40 -6.40 -1.46
CA VAL A 145 -7.19 -6.71 -2.67
C VAL A 145 -8.45 -7.54 -2.39
N PRO A 146 -8.39 -8.68 -1.66
CA PRO A 146 -9.59 -9.48 -1.40
C PRO A 146 -10.68 -8.72 -0.63
N PHE A 147 -10.27 -7.81 0.26
CA PHE A 147 -11.22 -7.00 1.02
C PHE A 147 -11.90 -5.97 0.11
N TYR A 148 -11.17 -5.26 -0.71
CA TYR A 148 -11.73 -4.28 -1.63
C TYR A 148 -12.65 -4.92 -2.68
N LEU A 149 -12.39 -6.15 -3.09
CA LEU A 149 -13.22 -6.83 -4.07
C LEU A 149 -14.44 -7.54 -3.45
N PHE A 150 -14.36 -8.05 -2.22
CA PHE A 150 -15.37 -8.94 -1.65
C PHE A 150 -15.91 -8.50 -0.28
N PHE A 151 -15.40 -7.42 0.28
CA PHE A 151 -15.81 -6.89 1.57
C PHE A 151 -15.90 -5.36 1.53
N ASN A 152 -16.72 -4.87 0.61
CA ASN A 152 -16.88 -3.43 0.39
C ASN A 152 -17.50 -2.75 1.60
N VAL A 153 -16.85 -1.69 2.08
CA VAL A 153 -17.32 -0.84 3.16
C VAL A 153 -17.28 0.61 2.70
N ARG A 154 -18.40 1.31 2.77
CA ARG A 154 -18.47 2.72 2.40
C ARG A 154 -17.84 3.60 3.45
N VAL A 155 -17.36 4.76 3.02
CA VAL A 155 -16.83 5.80 3.91
C VAL A 155 -17.93 6.32 4.84
N THR A 156 -17.53 6.74 6.03
CA THR A 156 -18.45 7.15 7.09
C THR A 156 -19.28 8.37 6.72
N GLY A 157 -18.68 9.38 6.07
CA GLY A 157 -19.36 10.60 5.65
C GLY A 157 -20.37 10.43 4.51
N ASP A 158 -20.36 9.28 3.81
CA ASP A 158 -21.38 8.91 2.80
C ASP A 158 -22.51 8.04 3.41
N THR A 159 -22.31 7.58 4.65
CA THR A 159 -23.15 6.56 5.27
C THR A 159 -23.94 7.09 6.47
N ILE A 160 -23.28 7.82 7.38
CA ILE A 160 -23.87 8.23 8.64
C ILE A 160 -24.62 9.55 8.45
N PRO A 161 -25.93 9.61 8.73
CA PRO A 161 -26.70 10.86 8.64
C PRO A 161 -26.08 11.96 9.52
N GLY A 162 -25.85 13.12 8.93
CA GLY A 162 -25.25 14.27 9.61
C GLY A 162 -23.72 14.30 9.58
N MET A 163 -23.08 13.27 9.06
CA MET A 163 -21.62 13.26 8.86
C MET A 163 -21.27 13.67 7.43
N GLU A 164 -20.14 14.35 7.26
CA GLU A 164 -19.64 14.79 5.95
C GLU A 164 -18.26 14.21 5.65
N THR A 165 -17.98 13.96 4.37
CA THR A 165 -16.63 13.69 3.90
C THR A 165 -15.89 15.00 3.70
N LEU A 166 -15.38 15.57 4.80
CA LEU A 166 -14.82 16.92 4.85
C LEU A 166 -13.68 17.15 3.85
N ALA A 167 -12.85 16.12 3.61
CA ALA A 167 -11.76 16.22 2.64
C ALA A 167 -12.24 16.49 1.20
N TYR A 168 -13.46 16.05 0.87
CA TYR A 168 -14.01 16.17 -0.49
C TYR A 168 -14.75 17.50 -0.71
N SER A 169 -14.92 18.31 0.33
CA SER A 169 -15.66 19.59 0.25
C SER A 169 -14.74 20.82 0.20
N LEU A 170 -13.42 20.67 0.32
CA LEU A 170 -12.49 21.82 0.39
C LEU A 170 -12.49 22.70 -0.84
N THR A 171 -12.30 22.12 -2.03
CA THR A 171 -12.39 22.80 -3.32
C THR A 171 -12.92 21.84 -4.38
N PRO A 172 -13.56 22.33 -5.46
CA PRO A 172 -14.05 21.47 -6.54
C PRO A 172 -12.96 20.58 -7.15
N GLU A 173 -11.74 21.10 -7.30
CA GLU A 173 -10.62 20.36 -7.89
C GLU A 173 -10.15 19.24 -6.96
N ILE A 174 -10.14 19.47 -5.64
CA ILE A 174 -9.81 18.47 -4.63
C ILE A 174 -10.91 17.41 -4.56
N ALA A 175 -12.18 17.83 -4.56
CA ALA A 175 -13.34 16.93 -4.60
C ALA A 175 -13.29 15.98 -5.80
N ASP A 176 -13.06 16.52 -7.00
CA ASP A 176 -12.95 15.72 -8.23
C ASP A 176 -11.77 14.76 -8.22
N TRP A 177 -10.67 15.17 -7.58
CA TRP A 177 -9.50 14.32 -7.44
C TRP A 177 -9.80 13.12 -6.50
N PHE A 178 -10.37 13.37 -5.31
CA PHE A 178 -10.73 12.32 -4.36
C PHE A 178 -11.70 11.31 -4.95
N ARG A 179 -12.81 11.76 -5.57
CA ARG A 179 -13.79 10.87 -6.20
C ARG A 179 -13.20 9.90 -7.21
N ARG A 180 -12.04 10.20 -7.77
CA ARG A 180 -11.36 9.33 -8.74
C ARG A 180 -10.40 8.35 -8.10
N ILE A 181 -9.66 8.79 -7.10
CA ILE A 181 -8.53 8.05 -6.54
C ILE A 181 -8.90 7.30 -5.27
N ASP A 182 -9.87 7.79 -4.53
CA ASP A 182 -10.33 7.21 -3.26
C ASP A 182 -11.84 6.96 -3.35
N PRO A 183 -12.26 5.84 -3.96
CA PRO A 183 -13.67 5.53 -4.11
C PRO A 183 -14.32 5.41 -2.73
N PHE A 184 -15.58 5.87 -2.63
CA PHE A 184 -16.38 5.81 -1.40
C PHE A 184 -16.61 4.39 -0.86
N THR A 185 -16.20 3.35 -1.57
CA THR A 185 -16.47 1.94 -1.31
C THR A 185 -15.31 1.16 -0.73
N ASN A 186 -14.11 1.76 -0.74
CA ASN A 186 -12.87 1.10 -0.30
C ASN A 186 -12.48 1.49 1.14
N GLY A 187 -13.45 1.54 2.05
CA GLY A 187 -13.20 1.90 3.45
C GLY A 187 -12.26 0.90 4.14
N MET A 188 -12.51 -0.39 4.00
CA MET A 188 -11.82 -1.43 4.77
C MET A 188 -10.96 -2.33 3.89
N PRO A 189 -9.70 -2.59 4.29
CA PRO A 189 -8.92 -2.00 5.38
C PRO A 189 -8.28 -0.66 5.00
N SER A 190 -8.01 0.23 5.96
CA SER A 190 -7.35 1.50 5.68
C SER A 190 -5.87 1.30 5.30
N LEU A 191 -5.53 1.62 4.04
CA LEU A 191 -4.13 1.64 3.58
C LEU A 191 -3.34 2.82 4.17
N HIS A 192 -4.05 3.92 4.48
CA HIS A 192 -3.45 5.08 5.13
C HIS A 192 -2.94 4.79 6.55
N ILE A 193 -3.45 3.71 7.16
CA ILE A 193 -2.90 3.15 8.39
C ILE A 193 -1.97 1.99 8.09
N GLY A 194 -2.36 1.08 7.22
CA GLY A 194 -1.62 -0.16 6.95
C GLY A 194 -0.18 0.10 6.49
N ILE A 195 0.03 1.04 5.56
CA ILE A 195 1.37 1.30 5.03
C ILE A 195 2.29 1.98 6.06
N PRO A 196 1.92 3.12 6.70
CA PRO A 196 2.81 3.71 7.71
C PRO A 196 3.05 2.78 8.89
N PHE A 197 2.05 2.03 9.32
CA PHE A 197 2.22 1.05 10.39
C PHE A 197 3.16 -0.09 9.98
N ALA A 198 3.11 -0.56 8.73
CA ALA A 198 4.07 -1.55 8.21
C ALA A 198 5.50 -0.99 8.16
N VAL A 199 5.68 0.26 7.74
CA VAL A 199 7.00 0.94 7.78
C VAL A 199 7.52 1.04 9.21
N TRP A 200 6.68 1.45 10.16
CA TRP A 200 7.04 1.49 11.57
C TRP A 200 7.39 0.12 12.14
N LEU A 201 6.62 -0.92 11.81
CA LEU A 201 6.92 -2.30 12.21
C LEU A 201 8.25 -2.78 11.64
N CYS A 202 8.54 -2.49 10.36
CA CYS A 202 9.84 -2.82 9.76
C CYS A 202 11.00 -2.16 10.51
N LEU A 203 10.88 -0.85 10.80
CA LEU A 203 11.88 -0.11 11.57
C LEU A 203 12.03 -0.63 13.00
N THR A 204 10.96 -1.11 13.59
CA THR A 204 10.99 -1.66 14.95
C THR A 204 11.61 -3.05 14.98
N ARG A 205 11.37 -3.88 13.96
CA ARG A 205 11.77 -5.28 13.91
C ARG A 205 13.14 -5.51 13.30
N PHE A 206 13.55 -4.68 12.32
CA PHE A 206 14.73 -4.95 11.49
C PHE A 206 15.84 -3.91 11.62
N ASP A 207 15.64 -2.82 12.39
CA ASP A 207 16.67 -1.84 12.72
C ASP A 207 17.24 -2.12 14.11
N ASP A 208 17.99 -3.20 14.25
CA ASP A 208 18.56 -3.67 15.53
C ASP A 208 19.47 -2.61 16.17
N ASP A 209 20.28 -1.91 15.39
CA ASP A 209 21.20 -0.86 15.84
C ASP A 209 20.50 0.47 16.11
N ARG A 210 19.19 0.53 15.92
CA ARG A 210 18.35 1.73 16.10
C ARG A 210 18.86 2.96 15.31
N ARG A 211 19.39 2.72 14.12
CA ARG A 211 19.94 3.73 13.21
C ARG A 211 18.90 4.76 12.79
N TRP A 212 17.66 4.33 12.69
CA TRP A 212 16.53 5.08 12.18
C TRP A 212 15.55 5.51 13.27
N ASN A 213 15.98 5.60 14.54
CA ASN A 213 15.11 5.91 15.68
C ASN A 213 14.25 7.15 15.48
N ARG A 214 14.85 8.27 15.00
CA ARG A 214 14.09 9.50 14.74
C ARG A 214 13.00 9.30 13.73
N TYR A 215 13.32 8.61 12.63
CA TYR A 215 12.35 8.30 11.58
C TYR A 215 11.27 7.35 12.08
N ARG A 216 11.62 6.33 12.84
CA ARG A 216 10.69 5.38 13.45
C ARG A 216 9.65 6.08 14.33
N TYR A 217 10.06 6.97 15.20
CA TYR A 217 9.14 7.72 16.04
C TYR A 217 8.29 8.70 15.24
N THR A 218 8.83 9.33 14.20
CA THR A 218 8.08 10.20 13.29
C THR A 218 7.01 9.41 12.54
N VAL A 219 7.33 8.23 12.00
CA VAL A 219 6.36 7.38 11.32
C VAL A 219 5.27 6.89 12.27
N PHE A 220 5.62 6.56 13.51
CA PHE A 220 4.64 6.18 14.53
C PHE A 220 3.69 7.34 14.88
N ALA A 221 4.24 8.52 15.15
CA ALA A 221 3.44 9.72 15.42
C ALA A 221 2.56 10.09 14.22
N TYR A 222 3.08 9.96 12.99
CA TYR A 222 2.33 10.13 11.77
C TYR A 222 1.15 9.14 11.70
N THR A 223 1.37 7.87 12.02
CA THR A 223 0.31 6.84 12.00
C THR A 223 -0.80 7.16 12.98
N LEU A 224 -0.45 7.59 14.20
CA LEU A 224 -1.44 7.98 15.21
C LEU A 224 -2.24 9.21 14.78
N LEU A 225 -1.56 10.23 14.24
CA LEU A 225 -2.26 11.42 13.75
C LEU A 225 -3.14 11.09 12.53
N THR A 226 -2.68 10.19 11.66
CA THR A 226 -3.49 9.71 10.52
C THR A 226 -4.73 8.96 11.00
N ALA A 227 -4.64 8.15 12.08
CA ALA A 227 -5.80 7.48 12.64
C ALA A 227 -6.88 8.48 13.10
N PHE A 228 -6.48 9.57 13.75
CA PHE A 228 -7.41 10.67 14.06
C PHE A 228 -7.93 11.34 12.79
N THR A 229 -7.04 11.65 11.85
CA THR A 229 -7.37 12.38 10.62
C THR A 229 -8.44 11.68 9.79
N ILE A 230 -8.32 10.36 9.59
CA ILE A 230 -9.26 9.61 8.72
C ILE A 230 -10.64 9.45 9.34
N ILE A 231 -10.73 9.42 10.68
CA ILE A 231 -12.00 9.45 11.41
C ILE A 231 -12.64 10.83 11.31
N TYR A 232 -11.86 11.90 11.61
CA TYR A 232 -12.31 13.28 11.56
C TYR A 232 -12.79 13.68 10.16
N LEU A 233 -12.08 13.31 9.12
CA LEU A 233 -12.41 13.66 7.73
C LEU A 233 -13.61 12.87 7.17
N GLY A 234 -14.20 11.93 7.92
CA GLY A 234 -15.35 11.15 7.48
C GLY A 234 -15.01 10.09 6.43
N ILE A 235 -13.77 9.59 6.43
CA ILE A 235 -13.29 8.66 5.39
C ILE A 235 -13.34 7.21 5.87
N HIS A 236 -13.08 6.96 7.16
CA HIS A 236 -12.92 5.60 7.69
C HIS A 236 -13.68 5.35 9.00
N TRP A 237 -13.94 4.07 9.24
CA TRP A 237 -14.42 3.51 10.49
C TRP A 237 -13.25 3.18 11.42
N PHE A 238 -13.47 3.04 12.73
CA PHE A 238 -12.42 2.56 13.65
C PHE A 238 -11.93 1.15 13.30
N VAL A 239 -12.83 0.27 12.86
CA VAL A 239 -12.49 -1.09 12.46
C VAL A 239 -11.56 -1.11 11.24
N ASP A 240 -11.62 -0.12 10.36
CA ASP A 240 -10.71 0.00 9.22
C ASP A 240 -9.28 0.24 9.66
N ILE A 241 -9.09 0.97 10.77
CA ILE A 241 -7.77 1.19 11.41
C ILE A 241 -7.22 -0.13 11.90
N ILE A 242 -8.02 -0.91 12.62
CA ILE A 242 -7.64 -2.23 13.14
C ILE A 242 -7.32 -3.17 11.97
N GLY A 243 -8.16 -3.18 10.95
CA GLY A 243 -7.94 -3.94 9.72
C GLY A 243 -6.61 -3.59 9.05
N GLY A 244 -6.32 -2.29 8.92
CA GLY A 244 -5.05 -1.79 8.38
C GLY A 244 -3.83 -2.26 9.19
N MET A 245 -3.90 -2.21 10.53
CA MET A 245 -2.83 -2.69 11.41
C MET A 245 -2.60 -4.21 11.30
N LEU A 246 -3.68 -5.00 11.22
CA LEU A 246 -3.60 -6.45 11.07
C LEU A 246 -2.95 -6.85 9.75
N ILE A 247 -3.37 -6.22 8.65
CA ILE A 247 -2.77 -6.44 7.33
C ILE A 247 -1.30 -6.02 7.32
N ALA A 248 -0.95 -4.91 7.96
CA ALA A 248 0.45 -4.48 8.08
C ALA A 248 1.31 -5.53 8.80
N GLY A 249 0.83 -6.09 9.92
CA GLY A 249 1.53 -7.15 10.63
C GLY A 249 1.74 -8.41 9.79
N ALA A 250 0.72 -8.83 9.05
CA ALA A 250 0.80 -9.94 8.09
C ALA A 250 1.78 -9.62 6.96
N ALA A 251 1.69 -8.43 6.36
CA ALA A 251 2.53 -7.97 5.26
C ALA A 251 4.03 -7.95 5.64
N VAL A 252 4.37 -7.42 6.81
CA VAL A 252 5.75 -7.41 7.32
C VAL A 252 6.27 -8.84 7.53
N SER A 253 5.44 -9.73 8.06
CA SER A 253 5.80 -11.14 8.23
C SER A 253 6.00 -11.85 6.89
N MET A 254 5.17 -11.57 5.90
CA MET A 254 5.32 -12.12 4.54
C MET A 254 6.54 -11.53 3.82
N ALA A 255 6.77 -10.22 3.96
CA ALA A 255 7.95 -9.57 3.41
C ALA A 255 9.24 -10.20 3.96
N ASP A 256 9.33 -10.47 5.25
CA ASP A 256 10.49 -11.11 5.88
C ASP A 256 10.71 -12.52 5.31
N ARG A 257 9.66 -13.33 5.23
CA ARG A 257 9.74 -14.72 4.72
C ARG A 257 10.09 -14.79 3.23
N THR A 258 9.60 -13.83 2.43
CA THR A 258 9.75 -13.85 0.96
C THR A 258 10.95 -13.04 0.47
N SER A 259 11.52 -12.16 1.28
CA SER A 259 12.60 -11.23 0.94
C SER A 259 13.78 -11.93 0.26
N ASN A 260 14.35 -12.97 0.88
CA ASN A 260 15.51 -13.64 0.34
C ASN A 260 15.27 -14.27 -1.05
N GLY A 261 14.08 -14.87 -1.24
CA GLY A 261 13.71 -15.49 -2.53
C GLY A 261 13.48 -14.43 -3.61
N TRP A 262 12.77 -13.37 -3.25
CA TRP A 262 12.42 -12.29 -4.16
C TRP A 262 13.66 -11.53 -4.65
N TRP A 263 14.49 -11.06 -3.72
CA TRP A 263 15.67 -10.26 -4.07
C TRP A 263 16.75 -11.09 -4.74
N LYS A 264 16.89 -12.39 -4.42
CA LYS A 264 17.73 -13.30 -5.18
C LYS A 264 17.28 -13.47 -6.64
N PHE A 265 15.98 -13.40 -6.89
CA PHE A 265 15.45 -13.43 -8.25
C PHE A 265 15.84 -12.18 -9.05
N PHE A 266 15.84 -11.01 -8.41
CA PHE A 266 16.18 -9.71 -9.00
C PHE A 266 17.65 -9.29 -8.79
N ASP A 267 18.49 -10.21 -8.29
CA ASP A 267 19.93 -9.96 -8.19
C ASP A 267 20.51 -9.53 -9.54
N GLU A 268 21.33 -8.48 -9.54
CA GLU A 268 21.81 -7.79 -10.73
C GLU A 268 22.49 -8.74 -11.72
N ARG A 269 23.39 -9.60 -11.23
CA ARG A 269 24.10 -10.55 -12.08
C ARG A 269 23.15 -11.54 -12.74
N THR A 270 22.21 -12.05 -11.95
CA THR A 270 21.19 -13.01 -12.40
C THR A 270 20.23 -12.37 -13.38
N MET A 271 19.82 -11.13 -13.13
CA MET A 271 18.89 -10.39 -13.99
C MET A 271 19.52 -10.00 -15.31
N ASN A 272 20.74 -9.46 -15.29
CA ASN A 272 21.49 -9.14 -16.51
C ASN A 272 21.71 -10.39 -17.38
N ALA A 273 22.09 -11.52 -16.77
CA ALA A 273 22.25 -12.78 -17.50
C ALA A 273 20.92 -13.24 -18.13
N ARG A 274 19.79 -13.08 -17.43
CA ARG A 274 18.47 -13.41 -17.96
C ARG A 274 18.05 -12.48 -19.09
N ILE A 275 18.23 -11.18 -18.93
CA ILE A 275 17.93 -10.19 -19.98
C ILE A 275 18.75 -10.48 -21.22
N VAL A 276 20.05 -10.68 -21.09
CA VAL A 276 20.92 -11.06 -22.20
C VAL A 276 20.45 -12.36 -22.85
N THR A 277 20.09 -13.37 -22.06
CA THR A 277 19.57 -14.64 -22.59
C THR A 277 18.26 -14.45 -23.36
N VAL A 278 17.33 -13.65 -22.84
CA VAL A 278 16.06 -13.36 -23.53
C VAL A 278 16.31 -12.65 -24.85
N LEU A 279 17.23 -11.68 -24.88
CA LEU A 279 17.51 -10.88 -26.09
C LEU A 279 18.32 -11.66 -27.14
N THR A 280 19.29 -12.47 -26.69
CA THR A 280 20.23 -13.15 -27.61
C THR A 280 19.81 -14.59 -27.96
N ARG A 281 19.05 -15.26 -27.06
CA ARG A 281 18.67 -16.67 -27.19
C ARG A 281 17.23 -16.93 -26.72
N PRO A 282 16.21 -16.30 -27.35
CA PRO A 282 14.82 -16.37 -26.89
C PRO A 282 14.28 -17.80 -26.76
N GLY A 283 14.71 -18.73 -27.60
CA GLY A 283 14.35 -20.15 -27.49
C GLY A 283 14.80 -20.82 -26.18
N GLN A 284 16.00 -20.48 -25.70
CA GLN A 284 16.50 -20.98 -24.41
C GLN A 284 15.74 -20.36 -23.23
N ALA A 285 15.44 -19.07 -23.30
CA ALA A 285 14.65 -18.38 -22.30
C ALA A 285 13.24 -19.00 -22.19
N TRP A 286 12.60 -19.30 -23.32
CA TRP A 286 11.31 -19.97 -23.37
C TRP A 286 11.35 -21.40 -22.82
N ALA A 287 12.36 -22.19 -23.18
CA ALA A 287 12.56 -23.54 -22.65
C ALA A 287 12.74 -23.53 -21.13
N TRP A 288 13.52 -22.56 -20.60
CA TRP A 288 13.70 -22.36 -19.17
C TRP A 288 12.39 -22.00 -18.46
N LEU A 289 11.61 -21.05 -19.02
CA LEU A 289 10.31 -20.65 -18.46
C LEU A 289 9.35 -21.83 -18.43
N ARG A 290 9.23 -22.58 -19.53
CA ARG A 290 8.39 -23.78 -19.63
C ARG A 290 8.78 -24.85 -18.61
N SER A 291 10.08 -25.07 -18.41
CA SER A 291 10.57 -26.05 -17.42
C SER A 291 10.25 -25.63 -15.98
N ARG A 292 10.29 -24.33 -15.70
CA ARG A 292 9.91 -23.80 -14.38
C ARG A 292 8.42 -23.90 -14.11
N LEU A 293 7.60 -23.49 -15.08
CA LEU A 293 6.15 -23.65 -15.00
C LEU A 293 5.76 -25.14 -14.89
N GLY A 294 6.38 -26.01 -15.70
CA GLY A 294 6.14 -27.45 -15.62
C GLY A 294 6.45 -28.04 -14.25
N ARG A 295 7.55 -27.64 -13.59
CA ARG A 295 7.87 -28.06 -12.22
C ARG A 295 6.89 -27.52 -11.20
N ALA A 296 6.49 -26.26 -11.31
CA ALA A 296 5.47 -25.69 -10.45
C ALA A 296 4.14 -26.46 -10.59
N PHE A 297 3.70 -26.75 -11.81
CA PHE A 297 2.52 -27.56 -12.06
C PHE A 297 2.67 -29.02 -11.60
N GLN A 298 3.87 -29.60 -11.65
CA GLN A 298 4.10 -30.96 -11.13
C GLN A 298 4.10 -31.02 -9.61
N GLN A 299 4.63 -30.00 -8.92
CA GLN A 299 4.49 -29.87 -7.46
C GLN A 299 3.03 -29.71 -7.01
N TYR A 300 2.20 -29.04 -7.82
CA TYR A 300 0.77 -28.93 -7.56
C TYR A 300 -0.02 -30.20 -7.94
N ARG A 301 0.55 -31.10 -8.74
CA ARG A 301 -0.14 -32.32 -9.23
C ARG A 301 -0.12 -33.48 -8.23
N SER A 302 0.54 -33.35 -7.09
CA SER A 302 0.53 -34.29 -5.98
C SER A 302 -0.05 -33.71 -4.68
N PRO A 303 -1.15 -32.92 -4.71
CA PRO A 303 -1.84 -32.53 -3.50
C PRO A 303 -2.58 -33.74 -2.96
N THR A 304 -2.62 -33.88 -1.65
CA THR A 304 -3.48 -34.83 -0.96
C THR A 304 -4.94 -34.58 -1.38
N SER A 305 -5.76 -35.64 -1.40
CA SER A 305 -7.16 -35.58 -1.88
C SER A 305 -8.03 -34.48 -1.21
N ARG A 306 -7.64 -33.98 -0.04
CA ARG A 306 -8.29 -32.86 0.66
C ARG A 306 -7.97 -31.49 0.04
N GLU A 307 -6.71 -31.26 -0.33
CA GLU A 307 -6.28 -29.96 -0.91
C GLU A 307 -6.81 -29.79 -2.35
N THR A 308 -6.93 -30.90 -3.09
CA THR A 308 -7.57 -30.90 -4.42
C THR A 308 -9.04 -30.51 -4.33
N GLY A 309 -9.76 -30.95 -3.29
CA GLY A 309 -11.14 -30.58 -3.04
C GLY A 309 -11.32 -29.09 -2.78
N HIS A 310 -10.47 -28.48 -1.96
CA HIS A 310 -10.55 -27.06 -1.67
C HIS A 310 -10.19 -26.19 -2.88
N MET A 311 -9.18 -26.57 -3.66
CA MET A 311 -8.83 -25.84 -4.88
C MET A 311 -9.89 -25.97 -5.97
N ALA A 312 -10.50 -27.15 -6.13
CA ALA A 312 -11.60 -27.35 -7.06
C ALA A 312 -12.82 -26.49 -6.67
N VAL A 313 -13.12 -26.37 -5.39
CA VAL A 313 -14.22 -25.50 -4.90
C VAL A 313 -13.91 -24.03 -5.15
N ILE A 314 -12.68 -23.57 -4.90
CA ILE A 314 -12.28 -22.17 -5.17
C ILE A 314 -12.34 -21.88 -6.67
N ILE A 315 -11.84 -22.78 -7.52
CA ILE A 315 -11.90 -22.62 -8.98
C ILE A 315 -13.35 -22.65 -9.47
N LEU A 316 -14.19 -23.55 -8.94
CA LEU A 316 -15.62 -23.62 -9.28
C LEU A 316 -16.37 -22.36 -8.86
N VAL A 317 -16.07 -21.78 -7.69
CA VAL A 317 -16.68 -20.54 -7.23
C VAL A 317 -16.26 -19.37 -8.12
N VAL A 318 -14.98 -19.28 -8.48
CA VAL A 318 -14.47 -18.23 -9.38
C VAL A 318 -15.03 -18.41 -10.80
N VAL A 319 -15.09 -19.63 -11.31
CA VAL A 319 -15.66 -19.93 -12.64
C VAL A 319 -17.17 -19.73 -12.66
N ALA A 320 -17.89 -20.15 -11.61
CA ALA A 320 -19.31 -19.88 -11.48
C ALA A 320 -19.59 -18.37 -11.39
N ALA A 321 -18.79 -17.63 -10.65
CA ALA A 321 -18.87 -16.16 -10.61
C ALA A 321 -18.60 -15.49 -11.96
N VAL A 322 -17.77 -16.09 -12.81
CA VAL A 322 -17.44 -15.58 -14.17
C VAL A 322 -18.48 -16.01 -15.22
N ILE A 323 -19.15 -17.17 -15.05
CA ILE A 323 -20.13 -17.71 -16.04
C ILE A 323 -21.57 -17.25 -15.75
N THR A 324 -21.87 -16.85 -14.53
CA THR A 324 -23.17 -16.28 -14.14
C THR A 324 -23.26 -14.78 -14.43
N TRP A 325 -22.29 -14.30 -15.18
CA TRP A 325 -22.20 -12.99 -15.81
C TRP A 325 -22.49 -13.11 -17.35
#